data_ea88160d98835078b304dccebea0aacc
#
_entry.id   ea88160d98835078b304dccebea0aacc
#
_cell.length_a   1.000
_cell.length_b   1.000
_cell.length_c   1.000
_cell.angle_alpha   90.00
_cell.angle_beta   90.00
_cell.angle_gamma   90.00
#
_symmetry.space_group_name_H-M   'P 1'
#
loop_
_entity.id
_entity.type
_entity.pdbx_description
1 polymer ?
#
loop_
_entity_poly.entity_id
_entity_poly.type
_entity_poly.pdbx_seq_one_letter_code
_entity_poly.pdbx_strand_id
1 'polypeptide(L)'
;PYDVVDLYADGFDPRYTAEELALFSEGGTLDPLVSHYQRLIEGACRIIVICPIWWSDVPAIVKGFVDKVMKQSWAYHATASGVKGHLTHIQQVLVLTTSTAPTWFLRRFCGNYVSSVFLGAALKQLGMRGRSWVNFGKVGKTGRRQHKKHLKRVARLVVK
;
A
#
# COMPACT_ATOMS: atom_id res chain seq x y z
N PRO A 1 -11.71 0.21 -16.48
CA PRO A 1 -11.24 1.54 -16.05
C PRO A 1 -10.36 1.39 -14.80
N TYR A 2 -9.48 2.35 -14.56
CA TYR A 2 -8.65 2.47 -13.36
C TYR A 2 -8.44 3.94 -13.05
N ASP A 3 -8.26 4.25 -11.77
CA ASP A 3 -7.89 5.56 -11.28
C ASP A 3 -6.41 5.55 -10.89
N VAL A 4 -5.71 6.66 -11.10
CA VAL A 4 -4.31 6.84 -10.71
C VAL A 4 -4.25 7.87 -9.60
N VAL A 5 -3.64 7.49 -8.49
CA VAL A 5 -3.34 8.35 -7.35
C VAL A 5 -1.82 8.56 -7.31
N ASP A 6 -1.37 9.79 -7.49
CA ASP A 6 0.03 10.17 -7.32
C ASP A 6 0.16 11.05 -6.07
N LEU A 7 0.57 10.44 -4.96
CA LEU A 7 0.60 11.10 -3.65
C LEU A 7 1.46 12.37 -3.63
N TYR A 8 2.48 12.45 -4.47
CA TYR A 8 3.31 13.66 -4.59
C TYR A 8 2.66 14.73 -5.47
N ALA A 9 2.11 14.33 -6.63
CA ALA A 9 1.43 15.27 -7.53
C ALA A 9 0.14 15.83 -6.90
N ASP A 10 -0.55 15.01 -6.12
CA ASP A 10 -1.76 15.40 -5.37
C ASP A 10 -1.45 16.28 -4.16
N GLY A 11 -0.18 16.43 -3.76
CA GLY A 11 0.22 17.19 -2.59
C GLY A 11 -0.22 16.54 -1.27
N PHE A 12 -0.32 15.21 -1.22
CA PHE A 12 -0.75 14.49 -0.03
C PHE A 12 0.20 14.73 1.15
N ASP A 13 -0.35 15.26 2.25
CA ASP A 13 0.36 15.39 3.52
C ASP A 13 -0.01 14.23 4.46
N PRO A 14 0.91 13.32 4.78
CA PRO A 14 0.65 12.19 5.67
C PRO A 14 0.53 12.58 7.16
N ARG A 15 0.85 13.83 7.52
CA ARG A 15 0.80 14.29 8.90
C ARG A 15 -0.63 14.49 9.37
N TYR A 16 -0.88 14.20 10.64
CA TYR A 16 -2.11 14.60 11.31
C TYR A 16 -1.96 15.98 11.94
N THR A 17 -3.01 16.81 11.82
CA THR A 17 -3.22 17.90 12.77
C THR A 17 -3.94 17.36 14.01
N ALA A 18 -4.01 18.13 15.09
CA ALA A 18 -4.73 17.73 16.30
C ALA A 18 -6.23 17.52 16.01
N GLU A 19 -6.82 18.39 15.21
CA GLU A 19 -8.24 18.34 14.81
C GLU A 19 -8.52 17.09 13.94
N GLU A 20 -7.63 16.79 12.99
CA GLU A 20 -7.78 15.61 12.15
C GLU A 20 -7.62 14.31 12.95
N LEU A 21 -6.70 14.31 13.92
CA LEU A 21 -6.50 13.15 14.81
C LEU A 21 -7.69 12.90 15.73
N ALA A 22 -8.37 13.95 16.17
CA ALA A 22 -9.57 13.83 17.00
C ALA A 22 -10.71 13.06 16.30
N LEU A 23 -10.77 13.13 14.96
CA LEU A 23 -11.78 12.43 14.15
C LEU A 23 -11.40 10.98 13.80
N PHE A 24 -10.19 10.53 14.17
CA PHE A 24 -9.65 9.22 13.75
C PHE A 24 -10.56 8.05 14.12
N SER A 25 -11.05 8.03 15.35
CA SER A 25 -11.88 6.92 15.88
C SER A 25 -13.27 6.86 15.27
N GLU A 26 -13.79 7.99 14.79
CA GLU A 26 -15.11 8.10 14.14
C GLU A 26 -15.04 7.84 12.63
N GLY A 27 -13.83 7.72 12.07
CA GLY A 27 -13.60 7.56 10.64
C GLY A 27 -13.71 8.86 9.84
N GLY A 28 -13.96 9.98 10.53
CA GLY A 28 -14.14 11.30 9.91
C GLY A 28 -12.80 11.92 9.45
N THR A 29 -12.88 12.89 8.55
CA THR A 29 -11.73 13.64 8.05
C THR A 29 -12.12 15.06 7.66
N LEU A 30 -11.22 16.01 7.92
CA LEU A 30 -11.31 17.39 7.43
C LEU A 30 -10.55 17.56 6.10
N ASP A 31 -9.75 16.56 5.72
CA ASP A 31 -8.94 16.59 4.52
C ASP A 31 -9.76 16.07 3.32
N PRO A 32 -10.12 16.94 2.36
CA PRO A 32 -10.92 16.54 1.21
C PRO A 32 -10.21 15.51 0.32
N LEU A 33 -8.87 15.49 0.35
CA LEU A 33 -8.08 14.52 -0.40
C LEU A 33 -8.19 13.12 0.23
N VAL A 34 -8.19 13.01 1.56
CA VAL A 34 -8.45 11.75 2.27
C VAL A 34 -9.84 11.22 1.92
N SER A 35 -10.88 12.08 1.96
CA SER A 35 -12.24 11.70 1.56
C SER A 35 -12.31 11.24 0.10
N HIS A 36 -11.54 11.89 -0.79
CA HIS A 36 -11.45 11.48 -2.19
C HIS A 36 -10.85 10.07 -2.33
N TYR A 37 -9.73 9.80 -1.66
CA TYR A 37 -9.08 8.49 -1.69
C TYR A 37 -9.96 7.39 -1.09
N GLN A 38 -10.70 7.67 -0.02
CA GLN A 38 -11.65 6.74 0.55
C GLN A 38 -12.73 6.34 -0.46
N ARG A 39 -13.33 7.29 -1.17
CA ARG A 39 -14.30 7.00 -2.24
C ARG A 39 -13.72 6.16 -3.37
N LEU A 40 -12.48 6.43 -3.81
CA LEU A 40 -11.81 5.60 -4.81
C LEU A 40 -11.61 4.16 -4.33
N ILE A 41 -11.22 3.99 -3.05
CA ILE A 41 -11.03 2.66 -2.45
C ILE A 41 -12.36 1.93 -2.31
N GLU A 42 -13.45 2.60 -1.94
CA GLU A 42 -14.79 2.02 -1.87
C GLU A 42 -15.28 1.46 -3.21
N GLY A 43 -14.97 2.15 -4.31
CA GLY A 43 -15.30 1.71 -5.66
C GLY A 43 -14.35 0.66 -6.26
N ALA A 44 -13.20 0.39 -5.61
CA ALA A 44 -12.19 -0.49 -6.16
C ALA A 44 -12.37 -1.95 -5.72
N CYS A 45 -12.08 -2.89 -6.61
CA CYS A 45 -11.92 -4.30 -6.24
C CYS A 45 -10.44 -4.73 -6.19
N ARG A 46 -9.55 -3.87 -6.66
CA ARG A 46 -8.10 -4.11 -6.73
C ARG A 46 -7.31 -2.85 -6.42
N ILE A 47 -6.22 -3.00 -5.69
CA ILE A 47 -5.26 -1.92 -5.40
C ILE A 47 -3.88 -2.33 -5.90
N ILE A 48 -3.22 -1.43 -6.60
CA ILE A 48 -1.82 -1.58 -7.02
C ILE A 48 -1.01 -0.45 -6.39
N VAL A 49 -0.05 -0.81 -5.55
CA VAL A 49 0.89 0.14 -4.94
C VAL A 49 2.22 0.06 -5.68
N ILE A 50 2.72 1.18 -6.16
CA ILE A 50 3.99 1.26 -6.88
C ILE A 50 4.90 2.25 -6.14
N CYS A 51 6.02 1.76 -5.59
CA CYS A 51 6.97 2.60 -4.85
C CYS A 51 8.39 2.01 -4.84
N PRO A 52 9.42 2.81 -4.54
CA PRO A 52 10.75 2.25 -4.22
C PRO A 52 10.74 1.58 -2.83
N ILE A 53 11.77 0.77 -2.56
CA ILE A 53 12.10 0.33 -1.21
C ILE A 53 13.09 1.33 -0.60
N TRP A 54 12.73 1.91 0.53
CA TRP A 54 13.59 2.75 1.35
C TRP A 54 13.75 2.12 2.74
N TRP A 55 14.99 1.95 3.17
CA TRP A 55 15.30 1.33 4.48
C TRP A 55 14.57 -0.01 4.71
N SER A 56 14.52 -0.83 3.64
CA SER A 56 13.90 -2.16 3.63
C SER A 56 12.37 -2.22 3.68
N ASP A 57 11.70 -1.07 3.69
CA ASP A 57 10.24 -0.95 3.73
C ASP A 57 9.71 0.01 2.65
N VAL A 58 8.40 0.23 2.65
CA VAL A 58 7.76 1.25 1.80
C VAL A 58 8.16 2.66 2.26
N PRO A 59 8.17 3.66 1.36
CA PRO A 59 8.44 5.06 1.74
C PRO A 59 7.44 5.60 2.76
N ALA A 60 7.88 6.56 3.58
CA ALA A 60 7.06 7.19 4.62
C ALA A 60 5.71 7.71 4.11
N ILE A 61 5.66 8.27 2.89
CA ILE A 61 4.40 8.76 2.30
C ILE A 61 3.40 7.63 2.05
N VAL A 62 3.85 6.43 1.66
CA VAL A 62 2.98 5.25 1.46
C VAL A 62 2.49 4.71 2.80
N LYS A 63 3.37 4.67 3.80
CA LYS A 63 2.96 4.30 5.16
C LYS A 63 1.98 5.31 5.73
N GLY A 64 2.26 6.60 5.58
CA GLY A 64 1.39 7.69 6.00
C GLY A 64 0.04 7.71 5.28
N PHE A 65 -0.01 7.28 4.00
CA PHE A 65 -1.27 7.06 3.30
C PHE A 65 -2.11 6.00 4.02
N VAL A 66 -1.53 4.87 4.38
CA VAL A 66 -2.25 3.84 5.14
C VAL A 66 -2.69 4.38 6.51
N ASP A 67 -1.83 5.09 7.21
CA ASP A 67 -2.13 5.62 8.54
C ASP A 67 -3.25 6.67 8.51
N LYS A 68 -3.23 7.60 7.55
CA LYS A 68 -4.15 8.73 7.50
C LYS A 68 -5.47 8.41 6.79
N VAL A 69 -5.46 7.51 5.80
CA VAL A 69 -6.65 7.17 5.02
C VAL A 69 -7.43 6.01 5.63
N MET A 70 -6.72 4.99 6.18
CA MET A 70 -7.36 3.78 6.71
C MET A 70 -7.79 3.94 8.17
N LYS A 71 -8.71 4.88 8.40
CA LYS A 71 -9.18 5.23 9.75
C LYS A 71 -10.06 4.15 10.37
N GLN A 72 -10.12 4.15 11.70
CA GLN A 72 -11.08 3.36 12.47
C GLN A 72 -12.50 3.73 12.04
N SER A 73 -13.46 2.85 12.24
CA SER A 73 -14.86 2.94 11.85
C SER A 73 -15.12 2.93 10.33
N TRP A 74 -14.21 3.47 9.51
CA TRP A 74 -14.30 3.37 8.06
C TRP A 74 -13.59 2.10 7.53
N ALA A 75 -12.30 1.92 7.77
CA ALA A 75 -11.52 0.80 7.23
C ALA A 75 -11.55 -0.44 8.13
N TYR A 76 -11.78 -0.26 9.42
CA TYR A 76 -11.82 -1.33 10.42
C TYR A 76 -12.53 -0.90 11.70
N HIS A 77 -12.85 -1.83 12.57
CA HIS A 77 -13.20 -1.57 13.96
C HIS A 77 -12.41 -2.48 14.93
N ALA A 78 -12.22 -1.99 16.13
CA ALA A 78 -11.65 -2.77 17.22
C ALA A 78 -12.65 -3.79 17.74
N THR A 79 -12.15 -4.98 18.11
CA THR A 79 -12.93 -6.05 18.74
C THR A 79 -12.21 -6.50 20.01
N ALA A 80 -12.85 -7.29 20.85
CA ALA A 80 -12.23 -7.84 22.05
C ALA A 80 -10.98 -8.71 21.74
N SER A 81 -10.91 -9.28 20.54
CA SER A 81 -9.80 -10.16 20.12
C SER A 81 -8.84 -9.51 19.11
N GLY A 82 -8.98 -8.24 18.83
CA GLY A 82 -8.11 -7.53 17.88
C GLY A 82 -8.86 -6.58 16.94
N VAL A 83 -8.58 -6.63 15.65
CA VAL A 83 -9.13 -5.74 14.63
C VAL A 83 -9.91 -6.53 13.59
N LYS A 84 -11.09 -6.04 13.22
CA LYS A 84 -11.89 -6.56 12.10
C LYS A 84 -11.96 -5.54 10.98
N GLY A 85 -11.36 -5.86 9.84
CA GLY A 85 -11.32 -5.01 8.65
C GLY A 85 -12.61 -5.01 7.86
N HIS A 86 -12.94 -3.86 7.27
CA HIS A 86 -14.14 -3.65 6.45
C HIS A 86 -13.85 -3.72 4.94
N LEU A 87 -12.59 -3.57 4.51
CA LEU A 87 -12.20 -3.50 3.10
C LEU A 87 -12.14 -4.89 2.44
N THR A 88 -13.13 -5.75 2.75
CA THR A 88 -13.20 -7.14 2.26
C THR A 88 -13.58 -7.26 0.78
N HIS A 89 -14.10 -6.19 0.18
CA HIS A 89 -14.39 -6.07 -1.24
C HIS A 89 -13.10 -5.94 -2.09
N ILE A 90 -11.99 -5.53 -1.49
CA ILE A 90 -10.69 -5.53 -2.16
C ILE A 90 -10.18 -6.97 -2.27
N GLN A 91 -10.32 -7.54 -3.48
CA GLN A 91 -9.99 -8.94 -3.76
C GLN A 91 -8.53 -9.16 -4.13
N GLN A 92 -7.82 -8.09 -4.53
CA GLN A 92 -6.40 -8.19 -4.88
C GLN A 92 -5.65 -6.93 -4.47
N VAL A 93 -4.50 -7.11 -3.81
CA VAL A 93 -3.51 -6.05 -3.57
C VAL A 93 -2.17 -6.50 -4.16
N LEU A 94 -1.66 -5.72 -5.10
CA LEU A 94 -0.37 -5.96 -5.73
C LEU A 94 0.60 -4.82 -5.36
N VAL A 95 1.64 -5.12 -4.61
CA VAL A 95 2.71 -4.17 -4.30
C VAL A 95 3.87 -4.39 -5.24
N LEU A 96 4.14 -3.41 -6.07
CA LEU A 96 5.25 -3.38 -7.03
C LEU A 96 6.33 -2.45 -6.51
N THR A 97 7.51 -3.00 -6.28
CA THR A 97 8.61 -2.19 -5.75
C THR A 97 9.88 -2.29 -6.58
N THR A 98 10.74 -1.29 -6.42
CA THR A 98 12.11 -1.31 -6.92
C THR A 98 13.09 -1.19 -5.77
N SER A 99 14.27 -1.82 -5.87
CA SER A 99 15.32 -1.70 -4.86
C SER A 99 16.71 -1.83 -5.44
N THR A 100 17.70 -1.22 -4.81
CA THR A 100 19.12 -1.43 -5.12
C THR A 100 19.62 -2.78 -4.60
N ALA A 101 19.08 -3.25 -3.47
CA ALA A 101 19.33 -4.57 -2.92
C ALA A 101 18.61 -5.66 -3.73
N PRO A 102 19.16 -6.88 -3.82
CA PRO A 102 18.46 -8.01 -4.43
C PRO A 102 17.28 -8.46 -3.55
N THR A 103 16.19 -8.92 -4.17
CA THR A 103 14.95 -9.32 -3.47
C THR A 103 15.17 -10.41 -2.41
N TRP A 104 16.07 -11.38 -2.68
CA TRP A 104 16.37 -12.43 -1.72
C TRP A 104 17.01 -11.90 -0.43
N PHE A 105 17.83 -10.83 -0.54
CA PHE A 105 18.44 -10.17 0.62
C PHE A 105 17.39 -9.48 1.49
N LEU A 106 16.48 -8.73 0.87
CA LEU A 106 15.36 -8.10 1.58
C LEU A 106 14.50 -9.12 2.32
N ARG A 107 14.27 -10.28 1.69
CA ARG A 107 13.45 -11.35 2.29
C ARG A 107 14.15 -12.09 3.42
N ARG A 108 15.46 -12.32 3.32
CA ARG A 108 16.18 -13.21 4.23
C ARG A 108 16.89 -12.50 5.37
N PHE A 109 17.37 -11.27 5.11
CA PHE A 109 18.23 -10.53 6.03
C PHE A 109 17.65 -9.19 6.49
N CYS A 110 16.66 -8.64 5.79
CA CYS A 110 16.03 -7.37 6.14
C CYS A 110 14.59 -7.54 6.66
N GLY A 111 14.27 -8.64 7.31
CA GLY A 111 12.97 -8.87 7.96
C GLY A 111 11.78 -9.07 7.02
N ASN A 112 11.97 -9.03 5.68
CA ASN A 112 10.88 -9.21 4.70
C ASN A 112 9.68 -8.26 4.92
N TYR A 113 9.91 -7.03 5.40
CA TYR A 113 8.88 -6.11 5.92
C TYR A 113 7.70 -5.90 4.98
N VAL A 114 7.93 -5.73 3.68
CA VAL A 114 6.82 -5.55 2.73
C VAL A 114 5.86 -6.73 2.74
N SER A 115 6.36 -7.98 2.79
CA SER A 115 5.47 -9.15 2.81
C SER A 115 4.90 -9.42 4.19
N SER A 116 5.73 -9.34 5.25
CA SER A 116 5.34 -9.75 6.60
C SER A 116 4.55 -8.66 7.33
N VAL A 117 4.99 -7.41 7.26
CA VAL A 117 4.39 -6.31 8.00
C VAL A 117 3.37 -5.55 7.14
N PHE A 118 3.80 -4.96 6.03
CA PHE A 118 2.92 -4.12 5.21
C PHE A 118 1.74 -4.93 4.65
N LEU A 119 2.00 -6.04 3.94
CA LEU A 119 0.94 -6.88 3.38
C LEU A 119 0.35 -7.87 4.40
N GLY A 120 1.21 -8.50 5.20
CA GLY A 120 0.84 -9.63 6.06
C GLY A 120 0.18 -9.23 7.37
N ALA A 121 0.50 -8.06 7.89
CA ALA A 121 -0.13 -7.52 9.09
C ALA A 121 -1.07 -6.37 8.73
N ALA A 122 -0.57 -5.20 8.29
CA ALA A 122 -1.38 -4.01 8.13
C ALA A 122 -2.56 -4.21 7.15
N LEU A 123 -2.30 -4.51 5.87
CA LEU A 123 -3.38 -4.65 4.90
C LEU A 123 -4.25 -5.89 5.11
N LYS A 124 -3.71 -6.92 5.77
CA LYS A 124 -4.51 -8.09 6.18
C LYS A 124 -5.55 -7.72 7.23
N GLN A 125 -5.17 -6.94 8.24
CA GLN A 125 -6.08 -6.48 9.29
C GLN A 125 -7.21 -5.60 8.76
N LEU A 126 -6.98 -4.87 7.65
CA LEU A 126 -8.01 -4.10 6.96
C LEU A 126 -9.02 -4.96 6.18
N GLY A 127 -8.81 -6.27 6.10
CA GLY A 127 -9.71 -7.20 5.39
C GLY A 127 -9.38 -7.43 3.92
N MET A 128 -8.37 -6.77 3.38
CA MET A 128 -7.96 -6.89 1.98
C MET A 128 -7.43 -8.29 1.66
N ARG A 129 -7.77 -8.84 0.49
CA ARG A 129 -7.41 -10.20 0.06
C ARG A 129 -6.39 -10.21 -1.07
N GLY A 130 -5.95 -11.39 -1.50
CA GLY A 130 -5.09 -11.58 -2.69
C GLY A 130 -3.79 -10.77 -2.67
N ARG A 131 -3.20 -10.55 -1.49
CA ARG A 131 -2.04 -9.68 -1.29
C ARG A 131 -0.77 -10.32 -1.83
N SER A 132 -0.04 -9.61 -2.68
CA SER A 132 1.20 -10.10 -3.28
C SER A 132 2.23 -8.98 -3.45
N TRP A 133 3.50 -9.35 -3.41
CA TRP A 133 4.64 -8.44 -3.58
C TRP A 133 5.55 -8.90 -4.71
N VAL A 134 5.82 -8.00 -5.62
CA VAL A 134 6.79 -8.18 -6.70
C VAL A 134 7.82 -7.06 -6.64
N ASN A 135 9.07 -7.40 -6.35
CA ASN A 135 10.17 -6.46 -6.31
C ASN A 135 11.08 -6.61 -7.54
N PHE A 136 11.47 -5.48 -8.12
CA PHE A 136 12.56 -5.40 -9.08
C PHE A 136 13.84 -4.96 -8.35
N GLY A 137 14.60 -5.95 -7.90
CA GLY A 137 15.86 -5.72 -7.19
C GLY A 137 17.03 -5.42 -8.12
N LYS A 138 18.13 -4.89 -7.54
CA LYS A 138 19.37 -4.51 -8.24
C LYS A 138 19.16 -3.41 -9.31
N VAL A 139 18.22 -2.50 -9.10
CA VAL A 139 18.04 -1.33 -9.97
C VAL A 139 19.37 -0.58 -10.11
N GLY A 140 19.69 -0.15 -11.34
CA GLY A 140 20.99 0.46 -11.67
C GLY A 140 22.12 -0.52 -12.01
N LYS A 141 21.96 -1.82 -11.66
CA LYS A 141 22.90 -2.90 -12.05
C LYS A 141 22.31 -3.88 -13.08
N THR A 142 21.13 -3.58 -13.61
CA THR A 142 20.39 -4.43 -14.55
C THR A 142 20.26 -3.76 -15.91
N GLY A 143 20.41 -4.54 -16.99
CA GLY A 143 20.30 -4.03 -18.36
C GLY A 143 18.86 -4.01 -18.89
N ARG A 144 18.65 -3.36 -20.04
CA ARG A 144 17.35 -3.20 -20.71
C ARG A 144 16.58 -4.52 -20.90
N ARG A 145 17.26 -5.64 -21.14
CA ARG A 145 16.63 -6.96 -21.31
C ARG A 145 15.92 -7.41 -20.04
N GLN A 146 16.54 -7.19 -18.88
CA GLN A 146 15.96 -7.54 -17.58
C GLN A 146 14.79 -6.64 -17.22
N HIS A 147 14.88 -5.33 -17.53
CA HIS A 147 13.75 -4.38 -17.38
C HIS A 147 12.55 -4.84 -18.21
N LYS A 148 12.73 -5.13 -19.52
CA LYS A 148 11.66 -5.63 -20.38
C LYS A 148 11.04 -6.93 -19.87
N LYS A 149 11.86 -7.87 -19.37
CA LYS A 149 11.39 -9.14 -18.78
C LYS A 149 10.53 -8.90 -17.54
N HIS A 150 10.98 -7.98 -16.68
CA HIS A 150 10.22 -7.60 -15.46
C HIS A 150 8.88 -6.95 -15.82
N LEU A 151 8.87 -5.97 -16.72
CA LEU A 151 7.63 -5.31 -17.17
C LEU A 151 6.64 -6.29 -17.80
N LYS A 152 7.11 -7.24 -18.63
CA LYS A 152 6.24 -8.30 -19.16
C LYS A 152 5.66 -9.20 -18.07
N ARG A 153 6.41 -9.48 -17.00
CA ARG A 153 5.92 -10.22 -15.83
C ARG A 153 4.84 -9.44 -15.09
N VAL A 154 5.09 -8.16 -14.82
CA VAL A 154 4.13 -7.26 -14.15
C VAL A 154 2.84 -7.15 -14.96
N ALA A 155 2.94 -6.90 -16.27
CA ALA A 155 1.77 -6.82 -17.13
C ALA A 155 0.86 -8.05 -17.03
N ARG A 156 1.42 -9.25 -16.96
CA ARG A 156 0.65 -10.50 -16.79
C ARG A 156 -0.05 -10.62 -15.43
N LEU A 157 0.46 -9.94 -14.39
CA LEU A 157 -0.15 -9.95 -13.05
C LEU A 157 -1.26 -8.92 -12.92
N VAL A 158 -1.16 -7.82 -13.67
CA VAL A 158 -2.16 -6.74 -13.65
C VAL A 158 -3.38 -7.10 -14.50
N VAL A 159 -3.21 -7.88 -15.56
CA VAL A 159 -4.32 -8.25 -16.49
C VAL A 159 -5.14 -9.45 -15.98
N LYS A 160 -4.63 -10.22 -15.03
CA LYS A 160 -5.37 -11.32 -14.36
C LYS A 160 -6.29 -10.78 -13.28
#